data_58b76ade4fe1fe06cffe6112e08dbf45
#
_entry.id   58b76ade4fe1fe06cffe6112e08dbf45
#
_cell.length_a   1.000
_cell.length_b   1.000
_cell.length_c   1.000
_cell.angle_alpha   90.00
_cell.angle_beta   90.00
_cell.angle_gamma   90.00
#
_symmetry.space_group_name_H-M   'P 1'
#
loop_
_entity.id
_entity.type
_entity.pdbx_description
1 polymer ?
#
loop_
_entity_poly.entity_id
_entity_poly.type
_entity_poly.pdbx_seq_one_letter_code
_entity_poly.pdbx_strand_id
1 'polypeptide(L)'
;LRGLHHVNDSTRSKILAAAEKLNYPLTPIKGSSASGRTNSVGVVAPYISRWYFSQVISGAEQALREAGLDLLLYNFSQMKGRERLFQHQLLKGRVDALIVISLPPTVEEFDSMLSLGIPIALVGMDHEKCASVKIDDIAGARSATQHLVNQGHKKIGLMSGRPDDPF
;
A
#
# COMPACT_ATOMS: atom_id res chain seq x y z
N LEU A 1 21.11 -18.23 -8.80
CA LEU A 1 22.57 -18.41 -8.71
C LEU A 1 23.12 -17.37 -7.74
N ARG A 2 22.72 -17.54 -6.52
CA ARG A 2 23.04 -16.72 -5.36
C ARG A 2 24.48 -17.01 -4.97
N GLY A 3 25.45 -16.24 -5.33
CA GLY A 3 26.81 -16.17 -4.80
C GLY A 3 27.29 -17.26 -3.81
N LEU A 4 26.72 -18.46 -3.86
CA LEU A 4 27.08 -19.60 -3.04
C LEU A 4 28.41 -20.10 -3.54
N HIS A 5 29.42 -20.10 -2.71
CA HIS A 5 30.80 -20.52 -2.97
C HIS A 5 30.96 -22.01 -3.36
N HIS A 6 29.85 -22.74 -3.60
CA HIS A 6 29.84 -24.18 -3.87
C HIS A 6 29.58 -24.57 -5.33
N VAL A 7 29.44 -23.59 -6.25
CA VAL A 7 29.24 -23.91 -7.68
C VAL A 7 30.51 -23.58 -8.46
N ASN A 8 31.12 -24.59 -9.04
CA ASN A 8 32.28 -24.45 -9.91
C ASN A 8 31.98 -23.51 -11.10
N ASP A 9 32.93 -22.66 -11.49
CA ASP A 9 32.74 -21.63 -12.53
C ASP A 9 32.32 -22.23 -13.87
N SER A 10 32.79 -23.44 -14.23
CA SER A 10 32.36 -24.13 -15.43
C SER A 10 30.87 -24.51 -15.40
N THR A 11 30.36 -24.92 -14.25
CA THR A 11 28.95 -25.26 -14.04
C THR A 11 28.11 -23.99 -14.07
N ARG A 12 28.60 -22.92 -13.46
CA ARG A 12 27.96 -21.61 -13.51
C ARG A 12 27.78 -21.10 -14.93
N SER A 13 28.86 -21.17 -15.75
CA SER A 13 28.81 -20.75 -17.15
C SER A 13 27.82 -21.56 -17.98
N LYS A 14 27.75 -22.88 -17.76
CA LYS A 14 26.76 -23.75 -18.44
C LYS A 14 25.32 -23.41 -18.07
N ILE A 15 25.06 -23.09 -16.78
CA ILE A 15 23.72 -22.71 -16.32
C ILE A 15 23.33 -21.34 -16.90
N LEU A 16 24.26 -20.37 -16.94
CA LEU A 16 24.00 -19.05 -17.53
C LEU A 16 23.68 -19.15 -19.02
N ALA A 17 24.44 -19.91 -19.77
CA ALA A 17 24.21 -20.16 -21.21
C ALA A 17 22.85 -20.88 -21.46
N ALA A 18 22.50 -21.85 -20.62
CA ALA A 18 21.21 -22.52 -20.72
C ALA A 18 20.04 -21.59 -20.40
N ALA A 19 20.17 -20.73 -19.39
CA ALA A 19 19.16 -19.76 -19.03
C ALA A 19 18.96 -18.73 -20.17
N GLU A 20 20.04 -18.24 -20.76
CA GLU A 20 19.99 -17.33 -21.90
C GLU A 20 19.28 -17.98 -23.11
N LYS A 21 19.65 -19.23 -23.44
CA LYS A 21 19.02 -20.00 -24.52
C LYS A 21 17.51 -20.22 -24.30
N LEU A 22 17.08 -20.32 -23.05
CA LEU A 22 15.68 -20.54 -22.67
C LEU A 22 14.92 -19.22 -22.40
N ASN A 23 15.53 -18.05 -22.66
CA ASN A 23 14.98 -16.75 -22.27
C ASN A 23 14.55 -16.70 -20.77
N TYR A 24 15.22 -17.48 -19.93
CA TYR A 24 14.95 -17.49 -18.50
C TYR A 24 15.54 -16.24 -17.85
N PRO A 25 14.72 -15.35 -17.23
CA PRO A 25 15.21 -14.12 -16.64
C PRO A 25 16.18 -14.47 -15.49
N LEU A 26 17.46 -14.20 -15.70
CA LEU A 26 18.52 -14.37 -14.69
C LEU A 26 18.55 -13.20 -13.70
N THR A 27 17.73 -12.19 -13.91
CA THR A 27 17.46 -11.19 -12.90
C THR A 27 16.97 -11.93 -11.65
N PRO A 28 17.56 -11.73 -10.47
CA PRO A 28 16.95 -12.25 -9.25
C PRO A 28 15.50 -11.79 -9.29
N ILE A 29 14.56 -12.72 -9.28
CA ILE A 29 13.19 -12.37 -8.92
C ILE A 29 13.38 -11.66 -7.60
N LYS A 30 13.17 -10.32 -7.59
CA LYS A 30 13.30 -9.46 -6.43
C LYS A 30 12.25 -9.87 -5.38
N GLY A 31 12.34 -11.03 -4.87
CA GLY A 31 11.35 -11.63 -3.97
C GLY A 31 11.86 -12.87 -3.27
N SER A 32 13.08 -13.30 -3.59
CA SER A 32 13.73 -14.41 -2.89
C SER A 32 15.18 -14.07 -2.53
N SER A 33 15.39 -12.91 -1.92
CA SER A 33 16.70 -12.60 -1.34
C SER A 33 16.97 -13.55 -0.16
N ALA A 34 18.23 -13.86 0.06
CA ALA A 34 18.67 -14.64 1.22
C ALA A 34 18.27 -13.99 2.57
N SER A 35 17.80 -12.75 2.55
CA SER A 35 17.29 -11.98 3.68
C SER A 35 15.80 -12.22 3.98
N GLY A 36 15.07 -13.02 3.18
CA GLY A 36 13.62 -13.21 3.35
C GLY A 36 12.76 -12.01 2.93
N ARG A 37 13.35 -10.92 2.38
CA ARG A 37 12.64 -9.71 1.94
C ARG A 37 12.14 -9.86 0.51
N THR A 38 10.95 -9.32 0.25
CA THR A 38 10.31 -9.33 -1.06
C THR A 38 10.67 -8.09 -1.90
N ASN A 39 11.17 -7.03 -1.24
CA ASN A 39 11.36 -5.69 -1.80
C ASN A 39 10.07 -5.10 -2.39
N SER A 40 8.94 -5.50 -1.84
CA SER A 40 7.63 -5.06 -2.29
C SER A 40 6.85 -4.44 -1.15
N VAL A 41 6.13 -3.36 -1.44
CA VAL A 41 5.22 -2.69 -0.50
C VAL A 41 3.80 -2.86 -0.99
N GLY A 42 2.94 -3.37 -0.12
CA GLY A 42 1.51 -3.48 -0.39
C GLY A 42 0.82 -2.12 -0.24
N VAL A 43 0.03 -1.74 -1.21
CA VAL A 43 -0.83 -0.55 -1.14
C VAL A 43 -2.27 -1.00 -1.18
N VAL A 44 -3.01 -0.74 -0.11
CA VAL A 44 -4.43 -1.10 0.03
C VAL A 44 -5.26 0.15 -0.17
N ALA A 45 -6.16 0.13 -1.16
CA ALA A 45 -7.05 1.23 -1.45
C ALA A 45 -8.46 0.74 -1.82
N PRO A 46 -9.53 1.43 -1.37
CA PRO A 46 -10.90 1.06 -1.71
C PRO A 46 -11.23 1.38 -3.17
N TYR A 47 -10.59 2.39 -3.75
CA TYR A 47 -10.81 2.84 -5.12
C TYR A 47 -9.47 3.17 -5.78
N ILE A 48 -9.34 2.87 -7.08
CA ILE A 48 -8.17 3.25 -7.88
C ILE A 48 -8.48 4.34 -8.91
N SER A 49 -9.75 4.48 -9.30
CA SER A 49 -10.17 5.42 -10.35
C SER A 49 -10.62 6.79 -9.84
N ARG A 50 -10.87 6.95 -8.54
CA ARG A 50 -11.21 8.25 -7.97
C ARG A 50 -9.95 9.11 -7.86
N TRP A 51 -10.04 10.37 -8.22
CA TRP A 51 -8.92 11.30 -8.32
C TRP A 51 -8.00 11.28 -7.08
N TYR A 52 -8.53 11.40 -5.89
CA TYR A 52 -7.75 11.41 -4.65
C TYR A 52 -6.88 10.14 -4.52
N PHE A 53 -7.49 8.97 -4.66
CA PHE A 53 -6.78 7.70 -4.50
C PHE A 53 -5.72 7.50 -5.59
N SER A 54 -6.02 7.87 -6.83
CA SER A 54 -5.06 7.77 -7.93
C SER A 54 -3.84 8.66 -7.71
N GLN A 55 -4.01 9.88 -7.16
CA GLN A 55 -2.89 10.77 -6.85
C GLN A 55 -2.03 10.21 -5.71
N VAL A 56 -2.65 9.70 -4.65
CA VAL A 56 -1.91 9.10 -3.52
C VAL A 56 -1.14 7.86 -3.98
N ILE A 57 -1.79 6.98 -4.76
CA ILE A 57 -1.13 5.77 -5.30
C ILE A 57 0.03 6.15 -6.21
N SER A 58 -0.13 7.15 -7.08
CA SER A 58 0.92 7.64 -7.98
C SER A 58 2.13 8.19 -7.20
N GLY A 59 1.88 8.99 -6.15
CA GLY A 59 2.95 9.51 -5.30
C GLY A 59 3.68 8.40 -4.54
N ALA A 60 2.94 7.41 -4.03
CA ALA A 60 3.53 6.25 -3.37
C ALA A 60 4.37 5.41 -4.35
N GLU A 61 3.87 5.16 -5.57
CA GLU A 61 4.60 4.43 -6.62
C GLU A 61 5.91 5.13 -6.97
N GLN A 62 5.88 6.44 -7.18
CA GLN A 62 7.08 7.20 -7.50
C GLN A 62 8.13 7.05 -6.40
N ALA A 63 7.76 7.27 -5.15
CA ALA A 63 8.70 7.18 -4.02
C ALA A 63 9.27 5.76 -3.86
N LEU A 64 8.43 4.73 -4.02
CA LEU A 64 8.86 3.33 -3.93
C LEU A 64 9.81 2.95 -5.07
N ARG A 65 9.51 3.38 -6.29
CA ARG A 65 10.35 3.15 -7.47
C ARG A 65 11.72 3.82 -7.32
N GLU A 66 11.78 5.05 -6.81
CA GLU A 66 13.04 5.75 -6.49
C GLU A 66 13.86 5.02 -5.42
N ALA A 67 13.20 4.35 -4.47
CA ALA A 67 13.81 3.49 -3.46
C ALA A 67 14.15 2.07 -3.95
N GLY A 68 13.85 1.73 -5.21
CA GLY A 68 14.06 0.39 -5.77
C GLY A 68 13.13 -0.68 -5.20
N LEU A 69 11.94 -0.28 -4.74
CA LEU A 69 10.90 -1.15 -4.21
C LEU A 69 9.74 -1.28 -5.21
N ASP A 70 9.12 -2.44 -5.24
CA ASP A 70 7.95 -2.70 -6.07
C ASP A 70 6.66 -2.36 -5.31
N LEU A 71 5.65 -1.82 -6.00
CA LEU A 71 4.32 -1.57 -5.46
C LEU A 71 3.37 -2.71 -5.84
N LEU A 72 2.75 -3.34 -4.85
CA LEU A 72 1.66 -4.30 -5.04
C LEU A 72 0.34 -3.65 -4.64
N LEU A 73 -0.54 -3.40 -5.61
CA LEU A 73 -1.82 -2.76 -5.36
C LEU A 73 -2.91 -3.78 -5.05
N TYR A 74 -3.56 -3.59 -3.90
CA TYR A 74 -4.73 -4.33 -3.46
C TYR A 74 -5.95 -3.42 -3.46
N ASN A 75 -6.86 -3.63 -4.41
CA ASN A 75 -8.10 -2.86 -4.53
C ASN A 75 -9.27 -3.61 -3.92
N PHE A 76 -10.03 -2.93 -3.07
CA PHE A 76 -11.19 -3.48 -2.36
C PHE A 76 -12.42 -2.59 -2.54
N SER A 77 -12.92 -2.53 -3.75
CA SER A 77 -14.18 -1.83 -4.07
C SER A 77 -15.43 -2.56 -3.56
N GLN A 78 -15.31 -3.79 -3.03
CA GLN A 78 -16.44 -4.58 -2.54
C GLN A 78 -16.12 -5.29 -1.22
N MET A 79 -17.07 -5.33 -0.30
CA MET A 79 -16.98 -5.97 1.02
C MET A 79 -16.45 -7.41 1.00
N LYS A 80 -16.85 -8.21 0.00
CA LYS A 80 -16.41 -9.62 -0.13
C LYS A 80 -14.90 -9.83 -0.37
N GLY A 81 -14.19 -8.79 -0.81
CA GLY A 81 -12.73 -8.86 -0.98
C GLY A 81 -11.96 -8.49 0.28
N ARG A 82 -12.59 -7.74 1.19
CA ARG A 82 -11.99 -7.17 2.38
C ARG A 82 -11.59 -8.25 3.39
N GLU A 83 -12.48 -9.22 3.66
CA GLU A 83 -12.20 -10.35 4.57
C GLU A 83 -10.97 -11.16 4.13
N ARG A 84 -10.81 -11.39 2.82
CA ARG A 84 -9.68 -12.16 2.27
C ARG A 84 -8.34 -11.46 2.43
N LEU A 85 -8.32 -10.12 2.41
CA LEU A 85 -7.09 -9.36 2.62
C LEU A 85 -6.54 -9.55 4.02
N PHE A 86 -7.43 -9.42 5.01
CA PHE A 86 -7.07 -9.47 6.42
C PHE A 86 -6.93 -10.91 6.94
N GLN A 87 -7.39 -11.91 6.19
CA GLN A 87 -7.05 -13.32 6.43
C GLN A 87 -5.61 -13.59 6.01
N HIS A 88 -4.63 -13.22 6.81
CA HIS A 88 -3.17 -13.48 6.78
C HIS A 88 -2.50 -14.04 5.50
N GLN A 89 -3.25 -14.73 4.63
CA GLN A 89 -2.70 -15.51 3.53
C GLN A 89 -2.30 -14.68 2.30
N LEU A 90 -2.94 -13.51 2.07
CA LEU A 90 -2.69 -12.72 0.86
C LEU A 90 -1.43 -11.84 0.95
N LEU A 91 -1.12 -11.33 2.13
CA LEU A 91 -0.02 -10.37 2.33
C LEU A 91 1.25 -11.04 2.86
N LYS A 92 1.10 -12.14 3.62
CA LYS A 92 2.22 -12.81 4.27
C LYS A 92 3.26 -13.31 3.28
N GLY A 93 4.49 -12.83 3.41
CA GLY A 93 5.61 -13.21 2.55
C GLY A 93 5.54 -12.66 1.13
N ARG A 94 4.60 -11.74 0.84
CA ARG A 94 4.49 -11.06 -0.46
C ARG A 94 4.90 -9.60 -0.40
N VAL A 95 4.80 -8.99 0.78
CA VAL A 95 5.15 -7.59 0.99
C VAL A 95 5.97 -7.44 2.26
N ASP A 96 6.85 -6.46 2.28
CA ASP A 96 7.73 -6.13 3.41
C ASP A 96 7.16 -4.98 4.25
N ALA A 97 6.21 -4.23 3.72
CA ALA A 97 5.49 -3.17 4.40
C ALA A 97 4.10 -2.98 3.77
N LEU A 98 3.23 -2.24 4.46
CA LEU A 98 1.86 -1.97 4.03
C LEU A 98 1.56 -0.47 4.10
N ILE A 99 0.94 0.07 3.06
CA ILE A 99 0.32 1.40 3.04
C ILE A 99 -1.18 1.20 2.91
N VAL A 100 -1.97 1.75 3.84
CA VAL A 100 -3.44 1.66 3.83
C VAL A 100 -4.01 3.05 3.61
N ILE A 101 -4.75 3.23 2.50
CA ILE A 101 -5.26 4.54 2.09
C ILE A 101 -6.76 4.63 2.39
N SER A 102 -7.13 5.51 3.34
CA SER A 102 -8.52 5.87 3.65
C SER A 102 -9.46 4.65 3.72
N LEU A 103 -9.04 3.59 4.37
CA LEU A 103 -9.82 2.38 4.58
C LEU A 103 -9.86 2.10 6.08
N PRO A 104 -10.79 2.69 6.83
CA PRO A 104 -10.88 2.48 8.28
C PRO A 104 -11.13 0.98 8.56
N PRO A 105 -10.16 0.29 9.18
CA PRO A 105 -10.33 -1.11 9.51
C PRO A 105 -11.22 -1.27 10.74
N THR A 106 -11.89 -2.42 10.87
CA THR A 106 -12.44 -2.83 12.16
C THR A 106 -11.30 -3.14 13.13
N VAL A 107 -11.62 -3.29 14.41
CA VAL A 107 -10.62 -3.66 15.44
C VAL A 107 -9.95 -4.99 15.06
N GLU A 108 -10.73 -5.98 14.66
CA GLU A 108 -10.26 -7.31 14.28
C GLU A 108 -9.39 -7.28 13.02
N GLU A 109 -9.75 -6.47 12.04
CA GLU A 109 -8.96 -6.27 10.83
C GLU A 109 -7.63 -5.59 11.15
N PHE A 110 -7.64 -4.60 12.05
CA PHE A 110 -6.45 -3.90 12.46
C PHE A 110 -5.49 -4.81 13.23
N ASP A 111 -6.01 -5.58 14.20
CA ASP A 111 -5.22 -6.59 14.93
C ASP A 111 -4.62 -7.63 13.97
N SER A 112 -5.39 -8.03 12.97
CA SER A 112 -4.93 -8.93 11.91
C SER A 112 -3.77 -8.33 11.11
N MET A 113 -3.85 -7.04 10.74
CA MET A 113 -2.75 -6.34 10.06
C MET A 113 -1.50 -6.25 10.94
N LEU A 114 -1.65 -5.88 12.20
CA LEU A 114 -0.52 -5.79 13.15
C LEU A 114 0.19 -7.14 13.33
N SER A 115 -0.58 -8.23 13.31
CA SER A 115 -0.04 -9.59 13.47
C SER A 115 0.80 -10.08 12.27
N LEU A 116 0.79 -9.35 11.13
CA LEU A 116 1.72 -9.60 10.03
C LEU A 116 3.17 -9.34 10.42
N GLY A 117 3.42 -8.53 11.46
CA GLY A 117 4.76 -8.19 11.93
C GLY A 117 5.58 -7.36 10.95
N ILE A 118 4.92 -6.66 10.03
CA ILE A 118 5.53 -5.74 9.05
C ILE A 118 5.17 -4.28 9.37
N PRO A 119 5.99 -3.30 8.96
CA PRO A 119 5.66 -1.89 9.09
C PRO A 119 4.36 -1.53 8.36
N ILE A 120 3.52 -0.70 8.98
CA ILE A 120 2.26 -0.22 8.42
C ILE A 120 2.26 1.30 8.46
N ALA A 121 1.90 1.93 7.35
CA ALA A 121 1.63 3.35 7.24
C ALA A 121 0.18 3.60 6.81
N LEU A 122 -0.47 4.58 7.44
CA LEU A 122 -1.85 4.95 7.19
C LEU A 122 -1.91 6.29 6.46
N VAL A 123 -2.77 6.42 5.46
CA VAL A 123 -3.01 7.66 4.73
C VAL A 123 -4.49 8.04 4.84
N GLY A 124 -4.77 9.29 5.25
CA GLY A 124 -6.13 9.78 5.47
C GLY A 124 -6.79 9.29 6.75
N MET A 125 -6.05 8.61 7.60
CA MET A 125 -6.46 8.16 8.93
C MET A 125 -5.24 8.02 9.83
N ASP A 126 -5.44 7.84 11.13
CA ASP A 126 -4.35 7.65 12.08
C ASP A 126 -4.67 6.52 13.08
N HIS A 127 -3.59 5.98 13.64
CA HIS A 127 -3.63 5.05 14.76
C HIS A 127 -2.31 5.12 15.52
N GLU A 128 -2.36 5.03 16.85
CA GLU A 128 -1.21 5.20 17.75
C GLU A 128 -0.03 4.24 17.49
N LYS A 129 -0.31 3.05 16.93
CA LYS A 129 0.69 2.01 16.63
C LYS A 129 1.27 2.10 15.21
N CYS A 130 0.85 3.06 14.39
CA CYS A 130 1.24 3.15 12.99
C CYS A 130 1.74 4.55 12.63
N ALA A 131 2.67 4.61 11.70
CA ALA A 131 2.95 5.87 11.02
C ALA A 131 1.72 6.34 10.25
N SER A 132 1.44 7.65 10.25
CA SER A 132 0.27 8.19 9.54
C SER A 132 0.57 9.49 8.82
N VAL A 133 -0.11 9.69 7.71
CA VAL A 133 -0.16 10.94 6.94
C VAL A 133 -1.62 11.32 6.76
N LYS A 134 -2.02 12.48 7.32
CA LYS A 134 -3.39 12.99 7.22
C LYS A 134 -3.38 14.50 7.10
N ILE A 135 -4.46 15.07 6.59
CA ILE A 135 -4.75 16.49 6.62
C ILE A 135 -5.67 16.80 7.81
N ASP A 136 -5.67 18.04 8.24
CA ASP A 136 -6.63 18.51 9.25
C ASP A 136 -7.95 18.88 8.58
N ASP A 137 -8.78 17.88 8.30
CA ASP A 137 -10.10 18.05 7.65
C ASP A 137 -11.03 18.94 8.48
N ILE A 138 -10.93 18.88 9.81
CA ILE A 138 -11.77 19.70 10.72
C ILE A 138 -11.39 21.16 10.57
N ALA A 139 -10.10 21.49 10.59
CA ALA A 139 -9.65 22.87 10.40
C ALA A 139 -9.98 23.37 8.99
N GLY A 140 -9.84 22.52 7.97
CA GLY A 140 -10.21 22.81 6.59
C GLY A 140 -11.71 23.15 6.45
N ALA A 141 -12.59 22.28 6.96
CA ALA A 141 -14.03 22.48 6.94
C ALA A 141 -14.46 23.73 7.72
N ARG A 142 -13.86 23.96 8.89
CA ARG A 142 -14.09 25.16 9.70
C ARG A 142 -13.68 26.42 8.94
N SER A 143 -12.51 26.43 8.30
CA SER A 143 -12.03 27.58 7.53
C SER A 143 -12.95 27.90 6.37
N ALA A 144 -13.38 26.90 5.60
CA ALA A 144 -14.33 27.07 4.50
C ALA A 144 -15.69 27.63 4.99
N THR A 145 -16.23 27.07 6.07
CA THR A 145 -17.49 27.55 6.66
C THR A 145 -17.35 28.97 7.17
N GLN A 146 -16.28 29.31 7.87
CA GLN A 146 -16.03 30.66 8.39
C GLN A 146 -15.89 31.67 7.27
N HIS A 147 -15.27 31.27 6.13
CA HIS A 147 -15.22 32.15 4.97
C HIS A 147 -16.62 32.55 4.49
N LEU A 148 -17.54 31.60 4.36
CA LEU A 148 -18.92 31.87 3.95
C LEU A 148 -19.65 32.76 4.99
N VAL A 149 -19.48 32.52 6.28
CA VAL A 149 -20.03 33.34 7.36
C VAL A 149 -19.54 34.80 7.27
N ASN A 150 -18.23 34.97 7.04
CA ASN A 150 -17.61 36.30 6.91
C ASN A 150 -18.12 37.08 5.68
N GLN A 151 -18.54 36.35 4.62
CA GLN A 151 -19.19 36.92 3.43
C GLN A 151 -20.67 37.29 3.69
N GLY A 152 -21.17 37.07 4.91
CA GLY A 152 -22.56 37.44 5.31
C GLY A 152 -23.59 36.34 5.00
N HIS A 153 -23.19 35.15 4.56
CA HIS A 153 -24.13 34.06 4.33
C HIS A 153 -24.70 33.54 5.65
N LYS A 154 -26.02 33.54 5.80
CA LYS A 154 -26.73 33.07 7.01
C LYS A 154 -27.34 31.68 6.85
N LYS A 155 -27.46 31.20 5.61
CA LYS A 155 -28.01 29.88 5.27
C LYS A 155 -26.97 29.17 4.44
N ILE A 156 -26.34 28.16 5.02
CA ILE A 156 -25.25 27.41 4.40
C ILE A 156 -25.72 25.96 4.30
N GLY A 157 -25.73 25.43 3.08
CA GLY A 157 -25.99 24.02 2.84
C GLY A 157 -24.70 23.21 2.93
N LEU A 158 -24.77 22.01 3.52
CA LEU A 158 -23.71 21.04 3.55
C LEU A 158 -24.09 19.82 2.69
N MET A 159 -23.24 19.48 1.74
CA MET A 159 -23.36 18.22 1.01
C MET A 159 -22.28 17.27 1.54
N SER A 160 -22.71 16.19 2.17
CA SER A 160 -21.82 15.14 2.67
C SER A 160 -21.99 13.85 1.87
N GLY A 161 -21.09 12.90 2.06
CA GLY A 161 -21.25 11.52 1.59
C GLY A 161 -22.47 10.84 2.25
N ARG A 162 -22.74 9.62 1.84
CA ARG A 162 -23.78 8.79 2.49
C ARG A 162 -23.38 8.52 3.94
N PRO A 163 -24.34 8.46 4.89
CA PRO A 163 -24.05 8.15 6.29
C PRO A 163 -23.39 6.78 6.51
N ASP A 164 -23.62 5.87 5.58
CA ASP A 164 -23.10 4.50 5.55
C ASP A 164 -21.87 4.34 4.65
N ASP A 165 -21.43 5.39 3.97
CA ASP A 165 -20.20 5.42 3.17
C ASP A 165 -19.07 6.00 4.05
N PRO A 166 -18.08 5.20 4.44
CA PRO A 166 -16.96 5.67 5.27
C PRO A 166 -15.98 6.60 4.52
N PHE A 167 -16.27 6.97 3.26
CA PHE A 167 -15.38 7.77 2.38
C PHE A 167 -16.05 8.99 1.77
#